data_d6190c8d20eebf07f6a4ad0eabaa5058
#
_entry.id   d6190c8d20eebf07f6a4ad0eabaa5058
#
_cell.length_a   1.000
_cell.length_b   1.000
_cell.length_c   1.000
_cell.angle_alpha   90.00
_cell.angle_beta   90.00
_cell.angle_gamma   90.00
#
_symmetry.space_group_name_H-M   'P 1'
#
loop_
_entity.id
_entity.type
_entity.pdbx_description
1 polymer ?
#
loop_
_entity_poly.entity_id
_entity_poly.type
_entity_poly.pdbx_seq_one_letter_code
_entity_poly.pdbx_strand_id
1 'polypeptide(L)'
;RFSLLPTLEKQTAVLRVLNNHKEISLEDLSLDSKQTASFLNWTKTRSGLIVLSGPTGSGKTTTLHAILKRIAQENRLHVVSLEDPIEIFDDSYLQLQINEAGGFTYEEGIKELLRHDPDVIMIGEIRDPSTARMLLRCALSGHLIFTTIHAKCCSEAIKRLLEFGLRREELYHTLSAVCAQRLYKKKGTQERVCIYEILEQNELDAYFREEQL
;
A
#
# COMPACT_ATOMS: atom_id res chain seq x y z
N ARG A 1 -9.68 -10.14 -15.29
CA ARG A 1 -9.09 -9.17 -16.23
C ARG A 1 -8.84 -9.83 -17.57
N PHE A 2 -9.25 -9.17 -18.64
CA PHE A 2 -9.12 -9.67 -20.00
C PHE A 2 -8.25 -8.70 -20.81
N SER A 3 -7.26 -9.22 -21.53
CA SER A 3 -6.37 -8.44 -22.39
C SER A 3 -6.28 -9.13 -23.74
N LEU A 4 -6.51 -8.38 -24.81
CA LEU A 4 -6.34 -8.81 -26.19
C LEU A 4 -5.14 -8.12 -26.81
N LEU A 5 -4.27 -8.89 -27.43
CA LEU A 5 -3.16 -8.37 -28.23
C LEU A 5 -3.32 -8.84 -29.68
N PRO A 6 -3.49 -7.92 -30.64
CA PRO A 6 -3.46 -8.26 -32.04
C PRO A 6 -2.03 -8.59 -32.47
N THR A 7 -1.87 -9.68 -33.21
CA THR A 7 -0.66 -10.01 -33.94
C THR A 7 -0.94 -9.93 -35.47
N LEU A 8 0.07 -10.04 -36.30
CA LEU A 8 -0.10 -9.97 -37.75
C LEU A 8 -1.10 -10.99 -38.34
N GLU A 9 -1.22 -12.17 -37.73
CA GLU A 9 -2.06 -13.25 -38.24
C GLU A 9 -3.12 -13.75 -37.26
N LYS A 10 -2.99 -13.44 -35.98
CA LYS A 10 -3.84 -13.98 -34.87
C LYS A 10 -4.09 -12.95 -33.81
N GLN A 11 -5.09 -13.20 -32.98
CA GLN A 11 -5.30 -12.47 -31.72
C GLN A 11 -4.94 -13.38 -30.56
N THR A 12 -4.14 -12.87 -29.64
CA THR A 12 -3.85 -13.54 -28.38
C THR A 12 -4.65 -12.90 -27.25
N ALA A 13 -5.27 -13.75 -26.43
CA ALA A 13 -6.05 -13.32 -25.28
C ALA A 13 -5.44 -13.84 -23.99
N VAL A 14 -5.33 -12.98 -22.99
CA VAL A 14 -4.94 -13.34 -21.63
C VAL A 14 -6.12 -13.07 -20.70
N LEU A 15 -6.59 -14.11 -20.03
CA LEU A 15 -7.62 -14.03 -19.01
C LEU A 15 -7.01 -14.23 -17.63
N ARG A 16 -7.04 -13.20 -16.79
CA ARG A 16 -6.68 -13.32 -15.38
C ARG A 16 -7.95 -13.46 -14.56
N VAL A 17 -8.18 -14.67 -14.05
CA VAL A 17 -9.28 -14.93 -13.11
C VAL A 17 -8.87 -14.42 -11.75
N LEU A 18 -9.67 -13.55 -11.15
CA LEU A 18 -9.52 -13.16 -9.76
C LEU A 18 -10.17 -14.25 -8.91
N ASN A 19 -9.40 -14.92 -8.09
CA ASN A 19 -9.93 -15.88 -7.14
C ASN A 19 -10.48 -15.14 -5.93
N ASN A 20 -11.59 -15.63 -5.36
CA ASN A 20 -12.01 -15.22 -4.02
C ASN A 20 -10.87 -15.56 -3.05
N HIS A 21 -10.15 -14.56 -2.60
CA HIS A 21 -9.10 -14.74 -1.62
C HIS A 21 -9.72 -15.20 -0.30
N LYS A 22 -9.11 -16.22 0.31
CA LYS A 22 -9.43 -16.60 1.68
C LYS A 22 -9.15 -15.38 2.54
N GLU A 23 -10.10 -14.93 3.33
CA GLU A 23 -9.87 -13.84 4.28
C GLU A 23 -8.71 -14.23 5.20
N ILE A 24 -7.72 -13.36 5.27
CA ILE A 24 -6.56 -13.50 6.15
C ILE A 24 -6.74 -12.47 7.24
N SER A 25 -6.77 -12.91 8.50
CA SER A 25 -6.80 -12.01 9.64
C SER A 25 -5.47 -11.27 9.79
N LEU A 26 -5.50 -10.15 10.46
CA LEU A 26 -4.27 -9.38 10.73
C LEU A 26 -3.26 -10.19 11.54
N GLU A 27 -3.74 -11.04 12.43
CA GLU A 27 -2.95 -11.92 13.28
C GLU A 27 -2.27 -13.05 12.49
N ASP A 28 -2.85 -13.45 11.36
CA ASP A 28 -2.33 -14.53 10.50
C ASP A 28 -1.33 -14.02 9.44
N LEU A 29 -1.13 -12.70 9.33
CA LEU A 29 -0.21 -12.13 8.34
C LEU A 29 1.26 -12.46 8.62
N SER A 30 1.64 -12.54 9.89
CA SER A 30 3.02 -12.79 10.30
C SER A 30 3.11 -13.91 11.33
N LEU A 31 4.21 -14.66 11.28
CA LEU A 31 4.58 -15.63 12.32
C LEU A 31 5.33 -14.96 13.49
N ASP A 32 5.71 -13.70 13.35
CA ASP A 32 6.44 -12.92 14.36
C ASP A 32 5.46 -12.00 15.11
N SER A 33 5.36 -12.19 16.42
CA SER A 33 4.49 -11.39 17.29
C SER A 33 4.84 -9.91 17.31
N LYS A 34 6.11 -9.54 17.10
CA LYS A 34 6.53 -8.13 17.00
C LYS A 34 5.97 -7.48 15.74
N GLN A 35 6.05 -8.18 14.60
CA GLN A 35 5.49 -7.70 13.34
C GLN A 35 3.97 -7.58 13.42
N THR A 36 3.31 -8.54 14.05
CA THR A 36 1.86 -8.45 14.31
C THR A 36 1.53 -7.24 15.19
N ALA A 37 2.34 -6.96 16.21
CA ALA A 37 2.17 -5.78 17.05
C ALA A 37 2.34 -4.47 16.26
N SER A 38 3.30 -4.39 15.32
CA SER A 38 3.45 -3.25 14.41
C SER A 38 2.19 -3.04 13.57
N PHE A 39 1.65 -4.10 12.96
CA PHE A 39 0.40 -3.99 12.18
C PHE A 39 -0.78 -3.52 13.03
N LEU A 40 -0.92 -4.04 14.25
CA LEU A 40 -1.94 -3.59 15.20
C LEU A 40 -1.74 -2.12 15.64
N ASN A 41 -0.50 -1.65 15.75
CA ASN A 41 -0.21 -0.25 16.04
C ASN A 41 -0.58 0.66 14.87
N TRP A 42 -0.34 0.21 13.63
CA TRP A 42 -0.73 0.99 12.44
C TRP A 42 -2.24 1.20 12.34
N THR A 43 -3.06 0.25 12.82
CA THR A 43 -4.52 0.45 12.86
C THR A 43 -4.96 1.53 13.84
N LYS A 44 -4.10 1.93 14.79
CA LYS A 44 -4.36 2.97 15.80
C LYS A 44 -3.74 4.32 15.44
N THR A 45 -2.87 4.35 14.43
CA THR A 45 -2.23 5.58 13.93
C THR A 45 -3.30 6.51 13.37
N ARG A 46 -3.17 7.81 13.61
CA ARG A 46 -4.19 8.80 13.21
C ARG A 46 -3.82 9.56 11.95
N SER A 47 -2.53 9.75 11.71
CA SER A 47 -2.05 10.49 10.54
C SER A 47 -0.65 10.02 10.17
N GLY A 48 -0.24 10.33 8.93
CA GLY A 48 1.08 10.01 8.41
C GLY A 48 1.03 9.10 7.19
N LEU A 49 2.20 8.67 6.74
CA LEU A 49 2.38 7.85 5.55
C LEU A 49 2.95 6.48 5.93
N ILE A 50 2.27 5.42 5.57
CA ILE A 50 2.71 4.03 5.72
C ILE A 50 2.87 3.43 4.33
N VAL A 51 4.08 2.96 4.02
CA VAL A 51 4.45 2.47 2.70
C VAL A 51 4.79 0.99 2.75
N LEU A 52 4.06 0.17 1.99
CA LEU A 52 4.42 -1.23 1.79
C LEU A 52 5.19 -1.39 0.48
N SER A 53 6.32 -2.09 0.54
CA SER A 53 7.15 -2.36 -0.63
C SER A 53 7.34 -3.85 -0.87
N GLY A 54 7.75 -4.19 -2.08
CA GLY A 54 8.01 -5.57 -2.47
C GLY A 54 7.68 -5.83 -3.94
N PRO A 55 8.14 -6.95 -4.50
CA PRO A 55 7.84 -7.34 -5.88
C PRO A 55 6.35 -7.64 -6.08
N THR A 56 5.94 -7.73 -7.35
CA THR A 56 4.59 -8.20 -7.69
C THR A 56 4.37 -9.61 -7.13
N GLY A 57 3.21 -9.84 -6.52
CA GLY A 57 2.85 -11.12 -5.91
C GLY A 57 3.48 -11.36 -4.54
N SER A 58 4.10 -10.37 -3.90
CA SER A 58 4.59 -10.47 -2.51
C SER A 58 3.49 -10.41 -1.44
N GLY A 59 2.24 -10.13 -1.82
CA GLY A 59 1.10 -10.09 -0.92
C GLY A 59 0.80 -8.71 -0.32
N LYS A 60 1.37 -7.62 -0.87
CA LYS A 60 1.14 -6.24 -0.37
C LYS A 60 -0.36 -5.89 -0.28
N THR A 61 -1.11 -6.16 -1.35
CA THR A 61 -2.55 -5.94 -1.41
C THR A 61 -3.28 -6.69 -0.30
N THR A 62 -2.93 -7.95 -0.06
CA THR A 62 -3.53 -8.76 1.01
C THR A 62 -3.25 -8.19 2.40
N THR A 63 -2.00 -7.75 2.65
CA THR A 63 -1.61 -7.13 3.92
C THR A 63 -2.35 -5.81 4.14
N LEU A 64 -2.39 -4.93 3.13
CA LEU A 64 -3.14 -3.66 3.20
C LEU A 64 -4.62 -3.90 3.46
N HIS A 65 -5.22 -4.85 2.76
CA HIS A 65 -6.62 -5.21 2.93
C HIS A 65 -6.95 -5.61 4.37
N ALA A 66 -6.14 -6.50 4.96
CA ALA A 66 -6.34 -6.94 6.34
C ALA A 66 -6.24 -5.77 7.34
N ILE A 67 -5.30 -4.83 7.11
CA ILE A 67 -5.15 -3.62 7.95
C ILE A 67 -6.36 -2.70 7.78
N LEU A 68 -6.75 -2.36 6.55
CA LEU A 68 -7.86 -1.45 6.26
C LEU A 68 -9.19 -1.98 6.76
N LYS A 69 -9.45 -3.26 6.54
CA LYS A 69 -10.64 -3.95 7.06
C LYS A 69 -10.73 -3.83 8.58
N ARG A 70 -9.60 -4.07 9.29
CA ARG A 70 -9.53 -3.93 10.74
C ARG A 70 -9.83 -2.49 11.18
N ILE A 71 -9.25 -1.49 10.51
CA ILE A 71 -9.51 -0.08 10.80
C ILE A 71 -10.99 0.26 10.63
N ALA A 72 -11.58 -0.13 9.49
CA ALA A 72 -12.98 0.16 9.18
C ALA A 72 -13.94 -0.47 10.19
N GLN A 73 -13.68 -1.72 10.58
CA GLN A 73 -14.57 -2.47 11.49
C GLN A 73 -14.46 -2.03 12.96
N GLU A 74 -13.26 -1.73 13.44
CA GLU A 74 -13.05 -1.46 14.87
C GLU A 74 -13.08 0.02 15.24
N ASN A 75 -12.58 0.90 14.37
CA ASN A 75 -12.36 2.30 14.73
C ASN A 75 -13.45 3.25 14.24
N ARG A 76 -14.43 2.78 13.48
CA ARG A 76 -15.48 3.61 12.84
C ARG A 76 -14.91 4.79 12.04
N LEU A 77 -13.72 4.63 11.48
CA LEU A 77 -13.07 5.62 10.63
C LEU A 77 -13.60 5.48 9.20
N HIS A 78 -13.69 6.61 8.51
CA HIS A 78 -14.02 6.62 7.09
C HIS A 78 -12.79 6.21 6.27
N VAL A 79 -12.75 4.95 5.85
CA VAL A 79 -11.67 4.37 5.07
C VAL A 79 -12.05 4.37 3.60
N VAL A 80 -11.16 4.87 2.75
CA VAL A 80 -11.37 4.87 1.30
C VAL A 80 -10.13 4.35 0.59
N SER A 81 -10.31 3.51 -0.42
CA SER A 81 -9.23 3.06 -1.30
C SER A 81 -9.41 3.52 -2.74
N LEU A 82 -8.29 3.70 -3.43
CA LEU A 82 -8.20 4.02 -4.86
C LEU A 82 -7.23 3.03 -5.53
N GLU A 83 -7.75 2.17 -6.40
CA GLU A 83 -7.05 0.98 -6.90
C GLU A 83 -7.12 0.83 -8.42
N ASP A 84 -6.13 0.19 -9.03
CA ASP A 84 -6.06 -0.08 -10.47
C ASP A 84 -5.58 -1.51 -10.80
N PRO A 85 -6.52 -2.46 -10.92
CA PRO A 85 -7.91 -2.47 -10.49
C PRO A 85 -8.08 -2.89 -9.01
N ILE A 86 -9.32 -2.87 -8.50
CA ILE A 86 -9.66 -3.52 -7.24
C ILE A 86 -9.39 -5.02 -7.38
N GLU A 87 -8.50 -5.58 -6.56
CA GLU A 87 -8.14 -7.00 -6.54
C GLU A 87 -8.96 -7.80 -5.54
N ILE A 88 -9.25 -7.21 -4.38
CA ILE A 88 -10.00 -7.83 -3.29
C ILE A 88 -11.16 -6.89 -2.96
N PHE A 89 -12.38 -7.38 -3.13
CA PHE A 89 -13.58 -6.61 -2.80
C PHE A 89 -13.94 -6.78 -1.32
N ASP A 90 -14.26 -5.67 -0.64
CA ASP A 90 -14.67 -5.66 0.77
C ASP A 90 -15.72 -4.56 1.03
N ASP A 91 -16.87 -4.94 1.58
CA ASP A 91 -17.97 -4.01 1.85
C ASP A 91 -17.76 -3.13 3.10
N SER A 92 -16.70 -3.37 3.87
CA SER A 92 -16.46 -2.65 5.13
C SER A 92 -15.93 -1.23 4.92
N TYR A 93 -15.46 -0.88 3.71
CA TYR A 93 -14.98 0.45 3.36
C TYR A 93 -15.22 0.80 1.88
N LEU A 94 -15.10 2.07 1.54
CA LEU A 94 -15.33 2.55 0.18
C LEU A 94 -14.13 2.24 -0.71
N GLN A 95 -14.37 1.56 -1.83
CA GLN A 95 -13.35 1.23 -2.82
C GLN A 95 -13.69 1.89 -4.16
N LEU A 96 -12.74 2.67 -4.68
CA LEU A 96 -12.84 3.32 -5.99
C LEU A 96 -11.84 2.71 -6.96
N GLN A 97 -12.30 2.38 -8.15
CA GLN A 97 -11.43 1.85 -9.20
C GLN A 97 -11.07 2.92 -10.20
N ILE A 98 -9.77 3.05 -10.49
CA ILE A 98 -9.23 3.91 -11.54
C ILE A 98 -9.76 3.48 -12.89
N ASN A 99 -10.10 4.47 -13.72
CA ASN A 99 -10.50 4.29 -15.10
C ASN A 99 -9.89 5.42 -15.96
N GLU A 100 -8.63 5.30 -16.30
CA GLU A 100 -7.90 6.31 -17.08
C GLU A 100 -8.56 6.58 -18.44
N ALA A 101 -9.11 5.54 -19.09
CA ALA A 101 -9.82 5.69 -20.35
C ALA A 101 -11.10 6.53 -20.22
N GLY A 102 -11.72 6.53 -19.04
CA GLY A 102 -12.87 7.36 -18.68
C GLY A 102 -12.51 8.70 -18.04
N GLY A 103 -11.20 9.02 -17.93
CA GLY A 103 -10.73 10.27 -17.32
C GLY A 103 -10.61 10.23 -15.79
N PHE A 104 -10.94 9.11 -15.15
CA PHE A 104 -10.80 8.96 -13.69
C PHE A 104 -9.41 8.42 -13.36
N THR A 105 -8.46 9.35 -13.19
CA THR A 105 -7.05 9.09 -12.84
C THR A 105 -6.84 9.06 -11.34
N TYR A 106 -5.63 8.66 -10.88
CA TYR A 106 -5.25 8.78 -9.47
C TYR A 106 -5.35 10.24 -8.98
N GLU A 107 -4.91 11.21 -9.78
CA GLU A 107 -4.97 12.62 -9.42
C GLU A 107 -6.41 13.10 -9.22
N GLU A 108 -7.30 12.78 -10.16
CA GLU A 108 -8.72 13.13 -10.05
C GLU A 108 -9.39 12.39 -8.89
N GLY A 109 -9.11 11.10 -8.73
CA GLY A 109 -9.62 10.30 -7.64
C GLY A 109 -9.25 10.86 -6.26
N ILE A 110 -7.98 11.25 -6.05
CA ILE A 110 -7.55 11.84 -4.78
C ILE A 110 -8.26 13.17 -4.52
N LYS A 111 -8.43 14.03 -5.52
CA LYS A 111 -9.16 15.31 -5.37
C LYS A 111 -10.61 15.08 -4.96
N GLU A 112 -11.27 14.11 -5.56
CA GLU A 112 -12.65 13.77 -5.21
C GLU A 112 -12.74 13.14 -3.82
N LEU A 113 -11.82 12.22 -3.48
CA LEU A 113 -11.76 11.59 -2.17
C LEU A 113 -11.69 12.59 -1.02
N LEU A 114 -10.88 13.64 -1.15
CA LEU A 114 -10.72 14.67 -0.12
C LEU A 114 -12.02 15.45 0.16
N ARG A 115 -13.00 15.41 -0.74
CA ARG A 115 -14.33 16.00 -0.52
C ARG A 115 -15.28 15.09 0.26
N HIS A 116 -14.90 13.82 0.41
CA HIS A 116 -15.65 12.83 1.18
C HIS A 116 -15.21 12.73 2.64
N ASP A 117 -14.32 13.64 3.08
CA ASP A 117 -13.82 13.72 4.46
C ASP A 117 -13.29 12.36 4.99
N PRO A 118 -12.34 11.73 4.30
CA PRO A 118 -11.81 10.43 4.71
C PRO A 118 -10.83 10.58 5.87
N ASP A 119 -10.87 9.66 6.82
CA ASP A 119 -9.85 9.55 7.88
C ASP A 119 -8.61 8.80 7.37
N VAL A 120 -8.84 7.77 6.56
CA VAL A 120 -7.81 6.87 6.04
C VAL A 120 -7.95 6.72 4.53
N ILE A 121 -6.86 6.96 3.83
CA ILE A 121 -6.80 6.84 2.36
C ILE A 121 -5.78 5.75 1.99
N MET A 122 -6.19 4.78 1.19
CA MET A 122 -5.28 3.83 0.57
C MET A 122 -5.17 4.12 -0.92
N ILE A 123 -3.94 4.28 -1.40
CA ILE A 123 -3.63 4.37 -2.82
C ILE A 123 -2.88 3.12 -3.24
N GLY A 124 -3.40 2.42 -4.23
CA GLY A 124 -2.91 1.10 -4.65
C GLY A 124 -1.40 1.07 -4.86
N GLU A 125 -0.86 2.02 -5.60
CA GLU A 125 0.60 2.18 -5.73
C GLU A 125 1.02 3.59 -6.18
N ILE A 126 2.26 3.99 -5.82
CA ILE A 126 2.91 5.19 -6.34
C ILE A 126 3.70 4.81 -7.58
N ARG A 127 3.32 5.40 -8.73
CA ARG A 127 3.99 5.19 -10.02
C ARG A 127 4.73 6.42 -10.53
N ASP A 128 4.36 7.60 -10.05
CA ASP A 128 4.82 8.88 -10.58
C ASP A 128 4.98 9.96 -9.49
N PRO A 129 5.77 11.02 -9.79
CA PRO A 129 6.02 12.12 -8.86
C PRO A 129 4.77 12.92 -8.46
N SER A 130 3.77 13.01 -9.33
CA SER A 130 2.53 13.76 -9.07
C SER A 130 1.75 13.08 -7.95
N THR A 131 1.48 11.79 -8.10
CA THR A 131 0.82 10.96 -7.08
C THR A 131 1.58 10.99 -5.75
N ALA A 132 2.92 10.83 -5.78
CA ALA A 132 3.74 10.88 -4.58
C ALA A 132 3.55 12.19 -3.79
N ARG A 133 3.60 13.34 -4.48
CA ARG A 133 3.41 14.65 -3.85
C ARG A 133 2.01 14.86 -3.29
N MET A 134 0.98 14.36 -3.98
CA MET A 134 -0.39 14.45 -3.48
C MET A 134 -0.57 13.66 -2.19
N LEU A 135 -0.06 12.43 -2.14
CA LEU A 135 -0.12 11.59 -0.94
C LEU A 135 0.62 12.24 0.24
N LEU A 136 1.79 12.81 -0.01
CA LEU A 136 2.54 13.52 1.01
C LEU A 136 1.73 14.71 1.57
N ARG A 137 1.06 15.49 0.71
CA ARG A 137 0.20 16.60 1.15
C ARG A 137 -0.98 16.11 1.99
N CYS A 138 -1.60 15.00 1.61
CA CYS A 138 -2.67 14.39 2.40
C CYS A 138 -2.16 13.94 3.78
N ALA A 139 -0.97 13.34 3.86
CA ALA A 139 -0.36 12.96 5.13
C ALA A 139 -0.04 14.19 6.01
N LEU A 140 0.51 15.26 5.41
CA LEU A 140 0.79 16.53 6.09
C LEU A 140 -0.48 17.24 6.57
N SER A 141 -1.62 17.05 5.91
CA SER A 141 -2.91 17.63 6.32
C SER A 141 -3.66 16.80 7.37
N GLY A 142 -3.03 15.74 7.89
CA GLY A 142 -3.56 14.98 9.02
C GLY A 142 -4.26 13.67 8.67
N HIS A 143 -4.27 13.25 7.39
CA HIS A 143 -4.83 11.96 6.98
C HIS A 143 -3.83 10.82 7.23
N LEU A 144 -4.34 9.64 7.51
CA LEU A 144 -3.54 8.41 7.49
C LEU A 144 -3.53 7.82 6.08
N ILE A 145 -2.34 7.73 5.50
CA ILE A 145 -2.16 7.27 4.13
C ILE A 145 -1.47 5.90 4.12
N PHE A 146 -2.08 4.95 3.43
CA PHE A 146 -1.47 3.68 3.05
C PHE A 146 -1.20 3.64 1.56
N THR A 147 -0.04 3.15 1.16
CA THR A 147 0.28 2.98 -0.26
C THR A 147 1.29 1.87 -0.48
N THR A 148 1.48 1.50 -1.74
CA THR A 148 2.54 0.57 -2.11
C THR A 148 3.56 1.20 -3.06
N ILE A 149 4.76 0.64 -3.06
CA ILE A 149 5.82 0.98 -3.99
C ILE A 149 6.60 -0.29 -4.36
N HIS A 150 7.18 -0.32 -5.55
CA HIS A 150 8.03 -1.42 -5.96
C HIS A 150 9.48 -1.16 -5.54
N ALA A 151 9.93 -1.82 -4.45
CA ALA A 151 11.31 -1.80 -3.98
C ALA A 151 11.65 -3.13 -3.31
N LYS A 152 12.95 -3.45 -3.17
CA LYS A 152 13.40 -4.73 -2.62
C LYS A 152 13.51 -4.74 -1.11
N CYS A 153 13.75 -3.58 -0.50
CA CYS A 153 13.91 -3.38 0.94
C CYS A 153 13.39 -2.00 1.34
N CYS A 154 13.31 -1.73 2.63
CA CYS A 154 12.79 -0.47 3.16
C CYS A 154 13.64 0.74 2.73
N SER A 155 14.97 0.63 2.76
CA SER A 155 15.87 1.72 2.34
C SER A 155 15.70 2.08 0.86
N GLU A 156 15.52 1.09 -0.01
CA GLU A 156 15.26 1.29 -1.44
C GLU A 156 13.88 1.94 -1.67
N ALA A 157 12.88 1.61 -0.85
CA ALA A 157 11.57 2.25 -0.90
C ALA A 157 11.66 3.75 -0.55
N ILE A 158 12.41 4.10 0.49
CA ILE A 158 12.63 5.50 0.87
C ILE A 158 13.39 6.26 -0.23
N LYS A 159 14.46 5.66 -0.79
CA LYS A 159 15.20 6.24 -1.92
C LYS A 159 14.29 6.52 -3.12
N ARG A 160 13.40 5.59 -3.43
CA ARG A 160 12.46 5.77 -4.54
C ARG A 160 11.45 6.90 -4.29
N LEU A 161 11.01 7.11 -3.05
CA LEU A 161 10.20 8.28 -2.69
C LEU A 161 10.95 9.60 -2.90
N LEU A 162 12.25 9.62 -2.56
CA LEU A 162 13.12 10.78 -2.83
C LEU A 162 13.32 11.00 -4.34
N GLU A 163 13.48 9.93 -5.13
CA GLU A 163 13.55 10.00 -6.60
C GLU A 163 12.26 10.55 -7.23
N PHE A 164 11.10 10.31 -6.62
CA PHE A 164 9.84 10.96 -7.01
C PHE A 164 9.76 12.44 -6.60
N GLY A 165 10.84 12.99 -6.04
CA GLY A 165 10.98 14.41 -5.73
C GLY A 165 10.33 14.82 -4.40
N LEU A 166 10.08 13.87 -3.50
CA LEU A 166 9.74 14.19 -2.12
C LEU A 166 10.98 14.64 -1.37
N ARG A 167 10.85 15.65 -0.52
CA ARG A 167 12.00 16.15 0.25
C ARG A 167 12.22 15.29 1.49
N ARG A 168 13.48 15.15 1.86
CA ARG A 168 13.90 14.34 3.01
C ARG A 168 13.23 14.78 4.31
N GLU A 169 13.18 16.08 4.55
CA GLU A 169 12.58 16.67 5.75
C GLU A 169 11.06 16.38 5.80
N GLU A 170 10.38 16.44 4.66
CA GLU A 170 8.95 16.14 4.57
C GLU A 170 8.68 14.67 4.87
N LEU A 171 9.50 13.77 4.33
CA LEU A 171 9.41 12.34 4.61
C LEU A 171 9.70 12.04 6.09
N TYR A 172 10.73 12.64 6.67
CA TYR A 172 11.05 12.46 8.08
C TYR A 172 9.88 12.78 9.01
N HIS A 173 9.11 13.82 8.69
CA HIS A 173 7.97 14.25 9.51
C HIS A 173 6.67 13.52 9.22
N THR A 174 6.55 12.84 8.09
CA THR A 174 5.29 12.21 7.67
C THR A 174 5.34 10.68 7.62
N LEU A 175 6.52 10.11 7.38
CA LEU A 175 6.68 8.67 7.21
C LEU A 175 6.57 7.97 8.57
N SER A 176 5.46 7.28 8.80
CA SER A 176 5.20 6.55 10.04
C SER A 176 5.79 5.16 10.03
N ALA A 177 5.79 4.50 8.88
CA ALA A 177 6.39 3.19 8.69
C ALA A 177 6.72 2.91 7.22
N VAL A 178 7.76 2.12 7.00
CA VAL A 178 8.06 1.46 5.73
C VAL A 178 8.19 -0.03 5.98
N CYS A 179 7.51 -0.82 5.17
CA CYS A 179 7.49 -2.27 5.29
C CYS A 179 7.84 -2.92 3.96
N ALA A 180 8.95 -3.63 3.90
CA ALA A 180 9.28 -4.43 2.73
C ALA A 180 8.86 -5.89 2.94
N GLN A 181 8.13 -6.42 1.96
CA GLN A 181 7.43 -7.69 2.07
C GLN A 181 7.85 -8.68 1.00
N ARG A 182 8.12 -9.91 1.41
CA ARG A 182 8.42 -11.03 0.52
C ARG A 182 7.63 -12.27 0.91
N LEU A 183 7.12 -12.98 -0.09
CA LEU A 183 6.36 -14.20 0.08
C LEU A 183 7.21 -15.42 -0.34
N TYR A 184 7.43 -16.33 0.58
CA TYR A 184 8.20 -17.55 0.37
C TYR A 184 7.32 -18.78 0.46
N LYS A 185 7.61 -19.78 -0.36
CA LYS A 185 6.98 -21.10 -0.26
C LYS A 185 7.70 -21.90 0.82
N LYS A 186 6.95 -22.42 1.79
CA LYS A 186 7.50 -23.28 2.84
C LYS A 186 7.95 -24.61 2.21
N LYS A 187 9.18 -25.02 2.52
CA LYS A 187 9.76 -26.23 1.94
C LYS A 187 8.92 -27.47 2.27
N GLY A 188 8.55 -28.25 1.25
CA GLY A 188 7.77 -29.47 1.40
C GLY A 188 6.24 -29.27 1.55
N THR A 189 5.74 -28.06 1.47
CA THR A 189 4.30 -27.77 1.54
C THR A 189 3.83 -26.83 0.43
N GLN A 190 2.51 -26.62 0.30
CA GLN A 190 1.97 -25.57 -0.57
C GLN A 190 1.76 -24.25 0.18
N GLU A 191 2.07 -24.24 1.47
CA GLU A 191 1.92 -23.03 2.30
C GLU A 191 2.93 -21.95 1.90
N ARG A 192 2.49 -20.73 1.97
CA ARG A 192 3.32 -19.54 1.76
C ARG A 192 3.46 -18.78 3.07
N VAL A 193 4.66 -18.31 3.34
CA VAL A 193 4.99 -17.53 4.54
C VAL A 193 5.45 -16.17 4.07
N CYS A 194 4.90 -15.13 4.68
CA CYS A 194 5.32 -13.77 4.45
C CYS A 194 6.44 -13.39 5.41
N ILE A 195 7.47 -12.75 4.90
CA ILE A 195 8.57 -12.18 5.67
C ILE A 195 8.55 -10.67 5.45
N TYR A 196 8.66 -9.93 6.56
CA TYR A 196 8.60 -8.49 6.59
C TYR A 196 9.90 -7.92 7.15
N GLU A 197 10.43 -6.90 6.49
CA GLU A 197 11.38 -5.94 7.03
C GLU A 197 10.57 -4.68 7.34
N ILE A 198 10.64 -4.18 8.56
CA ILE A 198 9.84 -3.02 9.00
C ILE A 198 10.80 -1.99 9.56
N LEU A 199 10.69 -0.75 9.09
CA LEU A 199 11.31 0.42 9.69
C LEU A 199 10.19 1.33 10.20
N GLU A 200 10.20 1.61 11.51
CA GLU A 200 9.28 2.53 12.15
C GLU A 200 9.96 3.25 13.32
N GLN A 201 9.44 4.41 13.73
CA GLN A 201 9.96 5.16 14.88
C GLN A 201 11.50 5.28 14.91
N ASN A 202 12.15 4.61 15.86
CA ASN A 202 13.60 4.71 16.09
C ASN A 202 14.45 4.27 14.89
N GLU A 203 14.01 3.25 14.14
CA GLU A 203 14.70 2.78 12.95
C GLU A 203 14.63 3.80 11.81
N LEU A 204 13.49 4.48 11.64
CA LEU A 204 13.36 5.59 10.69
C LEU A 204 14.22 6.80 11.13
N ASP A 205 14.20 7.13 12.42
CA ASP A 205 15.06 8.18 12.97
C ASP A 205 16.54 7.90 12.72
N ALA A 206 16.99 6.67 12.97
CA ALA A 206 18.36 6.24 12.68
C ALA A 206 18.70 6.36 11.20
N TYR A 207 17.84 5.83 10.33
CA TYR A 207 18.00 5.91 8.86
C TYR A 207 18.17 7.37 8.38
N PHE A 208 17.31 8.25 8.86
CA PHE A 208 17.36 9.67 8.45
C PHE A 208 18.55 10.44 9.05
N ARG A 209 19.16 10.00 10.15
CA ARG A 209 20.37 10.60 10.72
C ARG A 209 21.65 10.10 10.06
N GLU A 210 21.77 8.80 9.80
CA GLU A 210 22.97 8.18 9.26
C GLU A 210 23.32 8.63 7.83
N GLU A 211 22.34 8.93 6.99
CA GLU A 211 22.58 9.45 5.64
C GLU A 211 22.89 10.97 5.61
N GLN A 212 23.09 11.65 6.75
CA GLN A 212 23.54 13.04 6.83
C GLN A 212 25.07 13.16 6.93
N LEU A 213 25.79 12.04 7.10
CA LEU A 213 27.25 11.95 7.15
C LEU A 213 27.82 11.52 5.80
#